data_2a6da28af59fd0b400b0f4d6a68ce99d
#
_entry.id   2a6da28af59fd0b400b0f4d6a68ce99d
#
_cell.length_a   1.000
_cell.length_b   1.000
_cell.length_c   1.000
_cell.angle_alpha   90.00
_cell.angle_beta   90.00
_cell.angle_gamma   90.00
#
_symmetry.space_group_name_H-M   'P 1'
#
loop_
_entity.id
_entity.type
_entity.pdbx_description
1 polymer ?
#
loop_
_entity_poly.entity_id
_entity_poly.type
_entity_poly.pdbx_seq_one_letter_code
_entity_poly.pdbx_strand_id
1 'polypeptide(L)'
;VVYAGLGQNNGGGAKTVWACASRFTDPSLKLGDKILGRFSIGAELFPAYADATKTKMQINSIGVTCHEFSHAMGLPDIYPTTSGAYVHNQEMEFWDLMDGGEYAGKGGFIPMPYTAWEKKQMNWPIDIQSLTAEGNITMDKTANDGGIVYKMANPNHAEEYFLLENINQTGWYKGASNKGLLVYKVLDYDEVNMYDHPNNTPGKPGMAVVPADGLCFSSYLIQRHGKDEANHSELNKQEKQNYMNQLKGDVFPGTSNVTKLNSDANIPNFWWYSQGDINEKTTSNPNYYKVKQALDNISISEDGKVTFRYIADYKHPAGIHSPTVNAQEDHRIFTLDGRYLGTNTEKLHKGIYIINHKKIVVK
;
A
#
# COMPACT_ATOMS: atom_id res chain seq x y z
N VAL A 1 2.49 -13.18 -27.33
CA VAL A 1 1.97 -12.82 -28.67
C VAL A 1 1.62 -11.33 -28.68
N VAL A 2 2.13 -10.59 -29.67
CA VAL A 2 1.71 -9.22 -29.92
C VAL A 2 0.94 -9.21 -31.23
N TYR A 3 -0.30 -8.73 -31.22
CA TYR A 3 -1.12 -8.63 -32.43
C TYR A 3 -1.20 -7.17 -32.90
N ALA A 4 -1.37 -7.00 -34.22
CA ALA A 4 -1.40 -5.67 -34.84
C ALA A 4 -2.65 -4.86 -34.45
N GLY A 5 -2.47 -3.58 -34.18
CA GLY A 5 -3.54 -2.64 -33.88
C GLY A 5 -3.85 -2.48 -32.41
N LEU A 6 -5.07 -2.01 -32.10
CA LEU A 6 -5.56 -1.75 -30.76
C LEU A 6 -6.16 -3.00 -30.11
N GLY A 7 -5.96 -3.16 -28.82
CA GLY A 7 -6.69 -4.12 -28.01
C GLY A 7 -8.05 -3.61 -27.55
N GLN A 8 -8.90 -4.52 -27.10
CA GLN A 8 -10.21 -4.18 -26.57
C GLN A 8 -10.11 -3.27 -25.34
N ASN A 9 -9.13 -3.52 -24.45
CA ASN A 9 -8.85 -2.74 -23.26
C ASN A 9 -8.34 -1.31 -23.53
N ASN A 10 -7.92 -1.01 -24.76
CA ASN A 10 -7.37 0.30 -25.14
C ASN A 10 -8.03 0.93 -26.37
N GLY A 11 -9.30 0.60 -26.60
CA GLY A 11 -10.16 1.29 -27.57
C GLY A 11 -10.35 0.58 -28.89
N GLY A 12 -9.90 -0.65 -29.07
CA GLY A 12 -10.06 -1.44 -30.29
C GLY A 12 -11.48 -1.96 -30.55
N GLY A 13 -12.39 -1.78 -29.61
CA GLY A 13 -13.78 -2.24 -29.70
C GLY A 13 -13.95 -3.75 -29.45
N ALA A 14 -15.21 -4.19 -29.37
CA ALA A 14 -15.60 -5.54 -28.90
C ALA A 14 -15.14 -6.70 -29.80
N LYS A 15 -14.62 -6.43 -30.99
CA LYS A 15 -14.13 -7.46 -31.92
C LYS A 15 -12.61 -7.64 -31.86
N THR A 16 -11.93 -6.95 -30.98
CA THR A 16 -10.48 -7.07 -30.77
C THR A 16 -10.21 -7.88 -29.49
N VAL A 17 -8.98 -8.32 -29.31
CA VAL A 17 -8.60 -9.14 -28.18
C VAL A 17 -8.28 -8.26 -26.99
N TRP A 18 -8.72 -8.64 -25.80
CA TRP A 18 -8.27 -8.08 -24.54
C TRP A 18 -6.85 -8.58 -24.24
N ALA A 19 -5.95 -7.70 -23.79
CA ALA A 19 -4.64 -8.13 -23.30
C ALA A 19 -4.85 -9.09 -22.12
N CYS A 20 -4.25 -10.26 -22.17
CA CYS A 20 -4.44 -11.28 -21.15
C CYS A 20 -3.33 -12.33 -21.16
N ALA A 21 -3.18 -13.02 -20.03
CA ALA A 21 -2.46 -14.26 -19.91
C ALA A 21 -3.43 -15.45 -19.81
N SER A 22 -3.00 -16.59 -20.33
CA SER A 22 -3.79 -17.82 -20.28
C SER A 22 -2.90 -19.04 -20.50
N ARG A 23 -3.51 -20.20 -20.59
CA ARG A 23 -2.80 -21.45 -20.88
C ARG A 23 -3.57 -22.32 -21.86
N PHE A 24 -2.83 -23.03 -22.70
CA PHE A 24 -3.40 -24.13 -23.49
C PHE A 24 -3.64 -25.34 -22.57
N THR A 25 -4.82 -25.90 -22.66
CA THR A 25 -5.20 -27.11 -21.89
C THR A 25 -5.06 -28.41 -22.70
N ASP A 26 -4.88 -28.27 -24.01
CA ASP A 26 -4.72 -29.42 -24.89
C ASP A 26 -3.24 -29.85 -24.97
N PRO A 27 -2.88 -31.03 -24.42
CA PRO A 27 -1.49 -31.48 -24.42
C PRO A 27 -1.00 -31.93 -25.82
N SER A 28 -1.86 -32.01 -26.81
CA SER A 28 -1.47 -32.29 -28.21
C SER A 28 -0.87 -31.09 -28.90
N LEU A 29 -1.10 -29.85 -28.39
CA LEU A 29 -0.52 -28.64 -28.94
C LEU A 29 0.96 -28.57 -28.57
N LYS A 30 1.80 -28.76 -29.59
CA LYS A 30 3.27 -28.83 -29.42
C LYS A 30 3.98 -27.94 -30.42
N LEU A 31 5.17 -27.48 -29.98
CA LEU A 31 6.19 -26.91 -30.85
C LEU A 31 7.45 -27.77 -30.70
N GLY A 32 7.71 -28.64 -31.71
CA GLY A 32 8.69 -29.71 -31.54
C GLY A 32 8.27 -30.68 -30.44
N ASP A 33 9.13 -30.97 -29.51
CA ASP A 33 8.92 -31.83 -28.31
C ASP A 33 8.30 -31.06 -27.13
N LYS A 34 8.14 -29.74 -27.22
CA LYS A 34 7.60 -28.91 -26.15
C LYS A 34 6.09 -28.80 -26.26
N ILE A 35 5.38 -29.11 -25.18
CA ILE A 35 3.94 -28.83 -25.07
C ILE A 35 3.76 -27.33 -24.90
N LEU A 36 2.85 -26.73 -25.67
CA LEU A 36 2.47 -25.34 -25.49
C LEU A 36 1.70 -25.20 -24.17
N GLY A 37 2.23 -24.37 -23.28
CA GLY A 37 1.68 -24.15 -21.95
C GLY A 37 1.05 -22.76 -21.82
N ARG A 38 1.63 -21.95 -20.98
CA ARG A 38 1.17 -20.57 -20.75
C ARG A 38 1.54 -19.65 -21.91
N PHE A 39 0.70 -18.65 -22.13
CA PHE A 39 0.96 -17.59 -23.12
C PHE A 39 0.40 -16.27 -22.61
N SER A 40 0.93 -15.16 -23.12
CA SER A 40 0.36 -13.83 -22.99
C SER A 40 0.07 -13.22 -24.34
N ILE A 41 -0.96 -12.38 -24.41
CA ILE A 41 -1.35 -11.64 -25.61
C ILE A 41 -1.40 -10.15 -25.25
N GLY A 42 -0.84 -9.31 -26.11
CA GLY A 42 -0.90 -7.87 -26.01
C GLY A 42 -1.12 -7.19 -27.35
N ALA A 43 -1.65 -5.99 -27.34
CA ALA A 43 -1.85 -5.16 -28.53
C ALA A 43 -0.56 -4.42 -28.89
N GLU A 44 -0.32 -4.21 -30.19
CA GLU A 44 0.78 -3.38 -30.68
C GLU A 44 0.58 -1.90 -30.37
N LEU A 45 -0.65 -1.41 -30.48
CA LEU A 45 -0.95 0.01 -30.42
C LEU A 45 -1.72 0.42 -29.18
N PHE A 46 -1.51 1.66 -28.77
CA PHE A 46 -2.21 2.35 -27.70
C PHE A 46 -2.50 3.80 -28.13
N PRO A 47 -3.62 4.42 -27.69
CA PRO A 47 -3.87 5.83 -27.91
C PRO A 47 -2.74 6.70 -27.34
N ALA A 48 -2.23 7.64 -28.13
CA ALA A 48 -1.10 8.45 -27.71
C ALA A 48 -1.46 9.29 -26.47
N TYR A 49 -0.62 9.21 -25.43
CA TYR A 49 -0.83 9.90 -24.16
C TYR A 49 -1.04 11.41 -24.28
N ALA A 50 -0.32 12.03 -25.20
CA ALA A 50 -0.40 13.46 -25.42
C ALA A 50 -1.64 13.90 -26.23
N ASP A 51 -2.39 12.95 -26.78
CA ASP A 51 -3.56 13.23 -27.61
C ASP A 51 -4.86 13.05 -26.82
N ALA A 52 -5.40 14.16 -26.31
CA ALA A 52 -6.67 14.18 -25.58
C ALA A 52 -7.87 13.66 -26.41
N THR A 53 -7.77 13.68 -27.75
CA THR A 53 -8.81 13.18 -28.65
C THR A 53 -8.74 11.68 -28.86
N LYS A 54 -7.68 11.02 -28.41
CA LYS A 54 -7.40 9.60 -28.62
C LYS A 54 -7.45 9.14 -30.09
N THR A 55 -7.18 10.05 -31.02
CA THR A 55 -7.18 9.77 -32.46
C THR A 55 -5.80 9.37 -32.98
N LYS A 56 -4.74 9.77 -32.28
CA LYS A 56 -3.38 9.40 -32.62
C LYS A 56 -2.99 8.14 -31.88
N MET A 57 -2.36 7.21 -32.58
CA MET A 57 -1.87 5.96 -32.02
C MET A 57 -0.35 6.01 -31.85
N GLN A 58 0.12 5.31 -30.87
CA GLN A 58 1.55 5.06 -30.62
C GLN A 58 1.77 3.57 -30.37
N ILE A 59 3.00 3.12 -30.45
CA ILE A 59 3.36 1.77 -30.01
C ILE A 59 2.99 1.64 -28.53
N ASN A 60 2.38 0.51 -28.19
CA ASN A 60 1.98 0.22 -26.82
C ASN A 60 3.21 0.22 -25.88
N SER A 61 2.99 0.60 -24.63
CA SER A 61 4.02 0.51 -23.59
C SER A 61 4.33 -0.95 -23.26
N ILE A 62 5.46 -1.18 -22.60
CA ILE A 62 5.86 -2.54 -22.21
C ILE A 62 5.16 -3.02 -20.92
N GLY A 63 4.57 -2.12 -20.13
CA GLY A 63 4.06 -2.44 -18.80
C GLY A 63 3.03 -3.58 -18.80
N VAL A 64 1.96 -3.43 -19.58
CA VAL A 64 0.94 -4.50 -19.71
C VAL A 64 1.55 -5.80 -20.25
N THR A 65 2.47 -5.72 -21.20
CA THR A 65 3.17 -6.91 -21.70
C THR A 65 3.99 -7.61 -20.63
N CYS A 66 4.68 -6.83 -19.78
CA CYS A 66 5.42 -7.37 -18.65
C CYS A 66 4.48 -8.01 -17.62
N HIS A 67 3.39 -7.34 -17.28
CA HIS A 67 2.35 -7.85 -16.38
C HIS A 67 1.81 -9.20 -16.86
N GLU A 68 1.28 -9.26 -18.08
CA GLU A 68 0.70 -10.48 -18.65
C GLU A 68 1.74 -11.61 -18.80
N PHE A 69 2.98 -11.26 -19.14
CA PHE A 69 4.03 -12.26 -19.20
C PHE A 69 4.39 -12.81 -17.82
N SER A 70 4.29 -11.99 -16.78
CA SER A 70 4.55 -12.39 -15.38
C SER A 70 3.58 -13.46 -14.90
N HIS A 71 2.33 -13.45 -15.36
CA HIS A 71 1.40 -14.55 -15.13
C HIS A 71 1.91 -15.87 -15.73
N ALA A 72 2.55 -15.83 -16.89
CA ALA A 72 3.16 -17.03 -17.47
C ALA A 72 4.32 -17.55 -16.60
N MET A 73 4.97 -16.69 -15.82
CA MET A 73 6.01 -17.07 -14.85
C MET A 73 5.43 -17.49 -13.48
N GLY A 74 4.12 -17.37 -13.27
CA GLY A 74 3.43 -17.86 -12.08
C GLY A 74 3.02 -16.81 -11.07
N LEU A 75 3.16 -15.53 -11.37
CA LEU A 75 2.69 -14.45 -10.48
C LEU A 75 1.18 -14.23 -10.64
N PRO A 76 0.43 -14.00 -9.55
CA PRO A 76 -0.98 -13.62 -9.59
C PRO A 76 -1.16 -12.13 -9.83
N ASP A 77 -2.40 -11.71 -10.09
CA ASP A 77 -2.81 -10.32 -9.91
C ASP A 77 -2.73 -9.93 -8.44
N ILE A 78 -2.10 -8.81 -8.15
CA ILE A 78 -2.06 -8.25 -6.79
C ILE A 78 -3.25 -7.33 -6.54
N TYR A 79 -3.82 -6.71 -7.58
CA TYR A 79 -5.08 -5.99 -7.43
C TYR A 79 -6.26 -6.94 -7.15
N PRO A 80 -7.30 -6.50 -6.42
CA PRO A 80 -8.47 -7.33 -6.16
C PRO A 80 -9.27 -7.54 -7.45
N THR A 81 -9.66 -8.77 -7.72
CA THR A 81 -10.44 -9.16 -8.91
C THR A 81 -11.92 -9.37 -8.60
N THR A 82 -12.33 -9.26 -7.33
CA THR A 82 -13.73 -9.36 -6.89
C THR A 82 -14.27 -8.05 -6.36
N SER A 83 -15.52 -7.73 -6.68
CA SER A 83 -16.14 -6.46 -6.32
C SER A 83 -16.20 -6.20 -4.81
N GLY A 84 -16.45 -7.22 -3.99
CA GLY A 84 -16.51 -7.09 -2.53
C GLY A 84 -15.18 -6.72 -1.89
N ALA A 85 -14.06 -7.11 -2.47
CA ALA A 85 -12.72 -6.82 -1.96
C ALA A 85 -12.29 -5.38 -2.25
N TYR A 86 -12.66 -4.82 -3.37
CA TYR A 86 -12.28 -3.47 -3.79
C TYR A 86 -12.62 -2.36 -2.78
N VAL A 87 -13.61 -2.57 -1.94
CA VAL A 87 -14.12 -1.53 -1.00
C VAL A 87 -13.32 -1.49 0.29
N HIS A 88 -12.57 -2.54 0.59
CA HIS A 88 -11.99 -2.76 1.92
C HIS A 88 -10.47 -2.80 1.95
N ASN A 89 -9.83 -2.95 0.80
CA ASN A 89 -8.39 -3.14 0.72
C ASN A 89 -7.72 -1.96 0.02
N GLN A 90 -6.62 -1.48 0.58
CA GLN A 90 -5.59 -0.83 -0.22
C GLN A 90 -4.58 -1.93 -0.58
N GLU A 91 -4.33 -2.06 -1.83
CA GLU A 91 -3.42 -3.00 -2.44
C GLU A 91 -2.00 -2.40 -2.54
N MET A 92 -1.22 -2.90 -3.48
CA MET A 92 0.11 -2.36 -3.79
C MET A 92 0.04 -1.17 -4.76
N GLU A 93 -1.07 -1.02 -5.48
CA GLU A 93 -1.34 0.09 -6.39
C GLU A 93 -0.19 0.29 -7.39
N PHE A 94 0.25 1.50 -7.60
CA PHE A 94 1.36 1.81 -8.51
C PHE A 94 2.75 1.41 -8.00
N TRP A 95 2.85 0.71 -6.88
CA TRP A 95 4.13 0.23 -6.33
C TRP A 95 4.51 -1.19 -6.78
N ASP A 96 3.63 -1.87 -7.49
CA ASP A 96 3.80 -3.27 -7.90
C ASP A 96 3.41 -3.48 -9.35
N LEU A 97 4.21 -4.25 -10.11
CA LEU A 97 3.95 -4.53 -11.52
C LEU A 97 2.66 -5.33 -11.72
N MET A 98 2.36 -6.24 -10.79
CA MET A 98 1.15 -7.09 -10.86
C MET A 98 -0.10 -6.40 -10.27
N ASP A 99 0.00 -5.09 -10.01
CA ASP A 99 -1.07 -4.16 -9.70
C ASP A 99 -0.98 -2.97 -10.67
N GLY A 100 -1.30 -1.76 -10.26
CA GLY A 100 -1.27 -0.54 -11.08
C GLY A 100 0.11 -0.11 -11.56
N GLY A 101 1.19 -0.69 -11.03
CA GLY A 101 2.57 -0.40 -11.42
C GLY A 101 2.92 -0.71 -12.87
N GLU A 102 2.11 -1.53 -13.55
CA GLU A 102 2.21 -1.75 -15.00
C GLU A 102 2.01 -0.46 -15.80
N TYR A 103 1.25 0.51 -15.26
CA TYR A 103 1.00 1.83 -15.87
C TYR A 103 1.94 2.92 -15.37
N ALA A 104 2.90 2.62 -14.50
CA ALA A 104 3.86 3.60 -14.01
C ALA A 104 4.71 4.20 -15.14
N GLY A 105 5.33 5.34 -14.88
CA GLY A 105 6.26 5.97 -15.80
C GLY A 105 5.71 6.23 -17.20
N LYS A 106 4.85 7.24 -17.35
CA LYS A 106 4.22 7.63 -18.63
C LYS A 106 3.33 6.54 -19.22
N GLY A 107 2.57 5.85 -18.35
CA GLY A 107 1.60 4.85 -18.77
C GLY A 107 2.22 3.53 -19.22
N GLY A 108 3.15 3.05 -18.45
CA GLY A 108 3.75 1.75 -18.63
C GLY A 108 4.98 1.73 -19.54
N PHE A 109 5.49 2.88 -20.01
CA PHE A 109 6.79 2.91 -20.71
C PHE A 109 7.97 2.70 -19.77
N ILE A 110 7.78 2.98 -18.48
CA ILE A 110 8.73 2.67 -17.41
C ILE A 110 7.90 2.06 -16.27
N PRO A 111 7.42 0.81 -16.43
CA PRO A 111 6.64 0.15 -15.39
C PRO A 111 7.48 -0.05 -14.13
N MET A 112 6.82 -0.28 -13.01
CA MET A 112 7.50 -0.68 -11.78
C MET A 112 8.20 -2.02 -11.98
N PRO A 113 9.35 -2.23 -11.34
CA PRO A 113 9.97 -3.54 -11.30
C PRO A 113 9.24 -4.46 -10.32
N TYR A 114 9.57 -5.74 -10.36
CA TYR A 114 9.11 -6.71 -9.38
C TYR A 114 9.50 -6.33 -7.96
N THR A 115 8.57 -6.48 -7.04
CA THR A 115 8.81 -6.42 -5.60
C THR A 115 9.72 -7.56 -5.12
N ALA A 116 10.23 -7.45 -3.90
CA ALA A 116 11.03 -8.52 -3.32
C ALA A 116 10.24 -9.82 -3.13
N TRP A 117 8.93 -9.71 -2.82
CA TRP A 117 8.06 -10.87 -2.71
C TRP A 117 7.94 -11.61 -4.05
N GLU A 118 7.66 -10.90 -5.14
CA GLU A 118 7.53 -11.47 -6.48
C GLU A 118 8.82 -12.16 -6.95
N LYS A 119 9.98 -11.51 -6.74
CA LYS A 119 11.27 -12.11 -7.05
C LYS A 119 11.49 -13.41 -6.28
N LYS A 120 11.14 -13.44 -4.99
CA LYS A 120 11.22 -14.64 -4.17
C LYS A 120 10.31 -15.74 -4.73
N GLN A 121 9.07 -15.42 -5.16
CA GLN A 121 8.15 -16.40 -5.74
C GLN A 121 8.70 -17.00 -7.05
N MET A 122 9.36 -16.20 -7.86
CA MET A 122 10.00 -16.65 -9.10
C MET A 122 11.35 -17.34 -8.89
N ASN A 123 11.80 -17.51 -7.64
CA ASN A 123 13.14 -17.97 -7.29
C ASN A 123 14.27 -17.14 -7.94
N TRP A 124 14.04 -15.86 -8.11
CA TRP A 124 15.08 -14.93 -8.57
C TRP A 124 15.97 -14.49 -7.42
N PRO A 125 17.26 -14.18 -7.71
CA PRO A 125 18.16 -13.71 -6.67
C PRO A 125 17.64 -12.44 -5.99
N ILE A 126 17.46 -12.50 -4.68
CA ILE A 126 17.07 -11.39 -3.83
C ILE A 126 17.64 -11.60 -2.42
N ASP A 127 18.24 -10.57 -1.86
CA ASP A 127 18.74 -10.59 -0.48
C ASP A 127 17.67 -10.02 0.47
N ILE A 128 16.99 -10.92 1.19
CA ILE A 128 16.00 -10.57 2.21
C ILE A 128 16.54 -10.93 3.57
N GLN A 129 16.79 -9.95 4.41
CA GLN A 129 17.31 -10.12 5.76
C GLN A 129 16.28 -9.78 6.83
N SER A 130 16.14 -10.65 7.83
CA SER A 130 15.22 -10.40 8.95
C SER A 130 15.81 -9.38 9.94
N LEU A 131 15.01 -8.42 10.35
CA LEU A 131 15.31 -7.50 11.44
C LEU A 131 15.13 -8.24 12.78
N THR A 132 16.22 -8.56 13.45
CA THR A 132 16.21 -9.32 14.72
C THR A 132 16.82 -8.57 15.89
N ALA A 133 17.69 -7.61 15.62
CA ALA A 133 18.39 -6.81 16.64
C ALA A 133 18.17 -5.32 16.41
N GLU A 134 17.94 -4.57 17.48
CA GLU A 134 17.83 -3.11 17.41
C GLU A 134 19.10 -2.48 16.87
N GLY A 135 18.94 -1.44 16.08
CA GLY A 135 20.07 -0.70 15.53
C GLY A 135 19.74 0.21 14.37
N ASN A 136 20.73 0.96 13.97
CA ASN A 136 20.65 1.79 12.78
C ASN A 136 20.91 0.95 11.53
N ILE A 137 20.05 1.12 10.55
CA ILE A 137 20.09 0.43 9.27
C ILE A 137 20.33 1.47 8.17
N THR A 138 21.15 1.12 7.21
CA THR A 138 21.36 1.90 5.98
C THR A 138 21.13 1.00 4.77
N MET A 139 20.26 1.44 3.87
CA MET A 139 19.94 0.79 2.61
C MET A 139 20.55 1.63 1.48
N ASP A 140 21.75 1.31 1.07
CA ASP A 140 22.52 2.06 0.06
C ASP A 140 21.96 1.90 -1.37
N LYS A 141 21.29 0.79 -1.64
CA LYS A 141 20.86 0.39 -2.97
C LYS A 141 19.42 -0.12 -2.96
N THR A 142 18.79 -0.03 -4.12
CA THR A 142 17.50 -0.70 -4.33
C THR A 142 17.68 -2.22 -4.48
N ALA A 143 16.60 -2.97 -4.28
CA ALA A 143 16.58 -4.41 -4.49
C ALA A 143 17.00 -4.82 -5.93
N ASN A 144 16.72 -3.96 -6.92
CA ASN A 144 17.11 -4.21 -8.31
C ASN A 144 18.59 -3.94 -8.62
N ASP A 145 19.26 -3.21 -7.76
CA ASP A 145 20.69 -2.90 -7.85
C ASP A 145 21.53 -3.77 -6.89
N GLY A 146 20.94 -4.88 -6.40
CA GLY A 146 21.59 -5.80 -5.46
C GLY A 146 21.61 -5.28 -4.01
N GLY A 147 20.68 -4.39 -3.65
CA GLY A 147 20.47 -3.96 -2.27
C GLY A 147 19.73 -4.99 -1.44
N ILE A 148 19.85 -4.82 -0.12
CA ILE A 148 19.15 -5.65 0.87
C ILE A 148 17.72 -5.15 1.03
N VAL A 149 16.78 -6.10 1.10
CA VAL A 149 15.41 -5.89 1.56
C VAL A 149 15.30 -6.37 2.99
N TYR A 150 14.67 -5.60 3.85
CA TYR A 150 14.50 -6.03 5.23
C TYR A 150 13.11 -6.62 5.46
N LYS A 151 13.07 -7.69 6.27
CA LYS A 151 11.84 -8.35 6.70
C LYS A 151 11.61 -8.12 8.18
N MET A 152 10.42 -7.65 8.53
CA MET A 152 9.94 -7.54 9.91
C MET A 152 8.77 -8.50 10.08
N ALA A 153 9.00 -9.65 10.70
CA ALA A 153 8.02 -10.72 10.82
C ALA A 153 7.18 -10.61 12.10
N ASN A 154 5.94 -11.11 12.03
CA ASN A 154 5.15 -11.40 13.21
C ASN A 154 5.85 -12.51 14.01
N PRO A 155 6.21 -12.28 15.28
CA PRO A 155 6.98 -13.25 16.07
C PRO A 155 6.25 -14.57 16.32
N ASN A 156 4.93 -14.57 16.28
CA ASN A 156 4.09 -15.75 16.50
C ASN A 156 3.54 -16.34 15.19
N HIS A 157 3.79 -15.70 14.05
CA HIS A 157 3.27 -16.13 12.75
C HIS A 157 4.22 -15.70 11.62
N ALA A 158 5.19 -16.51 11.32
CA ALA A 158 6.32 -16.15 10.42
C ALA A 158 5.90 -15.85 8.97
N GLU A 159 4.72 -16.32 8.55
CA GLU A 159 4.11 -16.03 7.25
C GLU A 159 3.43 -14.65 7.19
N GLU A 160 3.28 -13.98 8.33
CA GLU A 160 2.80 -12.60 8.39
C GLU A 160 3.97 -11.67 8.66
N TYR A 161 4.24 -10.75 7.73
CA TYR A 161 5.41 -9.89 7.84
C TYR A 161 5.27 -8.60 7.03
N PHE A 162 6.15 -7.66 7.31
CA PHE A 162 6.38 -6.48 6.47
C PHE A 162 7.69 -6.65 5.71
N LEU A 163 7.70 -6.18 4.46
CA LEU A 163 8.93 -5.98 3.69
C LEU A 163 9.21 -4.49 3.57
N LEU A 164 10.48 -4.16 3.61
CA LEU A 164 11.01 -2.81 3.61
C LEU A 164 11.98 -2.67 2.43
N GLU A 165 11.61 -1.87 1.44
CA GLU A 165 12.40 -1.67 0.22
C GLU A 165 12.83 -0.21 0.03
N ASN A 166 14.05 0.00 -0.42
CA ASN A 166 14.52 1.31 -0.84
C ASN A 166 14.06 1.59 -2.28
N ILE A 167 13.29 2.66 -2.46
CA ILE A 167 12.85 3.17 -3.74
C ILE A 167 13.56 4.51 -4.01
N ASN A 168 14.38 4.59 -5.06
CA ASN A 168 15.24 5.77 -5.30
C ASN A 168 14.96 6.53 -6.59
N GLN A 169 13.92 6.16 -7.35
CA GLN A 169 13.55 6.76 -8.65
C GLN A 169 14.67 6.73 -9.71
N THR A 170 15.57 5.75 -9.61
CA THR A 170 16.62 5.52 -10.62
C THR A 170 16.45 4.16 -11.28
N GLY A 171 17.16 3.89 -12.37
CA GLY A 171 17.10 2.59 -13.04
C GLY A 171 15.67 2.20 -13.40
N TRP A 172 15.23 1.05 -12.96
CA TRP A 172 13.88 0.54 -13.15
C TRP A 172 12.83 1.29 -12.32
N TYR A 173 13.23 1.96 -11.22
CA TYR A 173 12.32 2.74 -10.38
C TYR A 173 12.07 4.18 -10.90
N LYS A 174 12.52 4.53 -12.10
CA LYS A 174 12.25 5.87 -12.69
C LYS A 174 10.76 6.19 -12.84
N GLY A 175 9.93 5.16 -12.94
CA GLY A 175 8.48 5.30 -13.01
C GLY A 175 7.78 5.49 -11.66
N ALA A 176 8.49 5.29 -10.54
CA ALA A 176 7.93 5.39 -9.21
C ALA A 176 7.37 6.77 -8.87
N SER A 177 6.28 6.81 -8.13
CA SER A 177 5.58 8.06 -7.76
C SER A 177 6.43 8.96 -6.87
N ASN A 178 7.28 8.38 -6.02
CA ASN A 178 8.22 9.09 -5.16
C ASN A 178 9.41 8.17 -4.78
N LYS A 179 10.40 8.71 -4.07
CA LYS A 179 11.53 7.99 -3.49
C LYS A 179 11.43 7.94 -1.96
N GLY A 180 11.89 6.84 -1.35
CA GLY A 180 11.85 6.65 0.09
C GLY A 180 11.89 5.17 0.49
N LEU A 181 11.56 4.91 1.74
CA LEU A 181 11.35 3.56 2.25
C LEU A 181 9.91 3.14 1.95
N LEU A 182 9.73 2.20 1.06
CA LEU A 182 8.45 1.53 0.84
C LEU A 182 8.31 0.43 1.88
N VAL A 183 7.21 0.45 2.62
CA VAL A 183 6.83 -0.60 3.57
C VAL A 183 5.53 -1.20 3.10
N TYR A 184 5.48 -2.52 2.99
CA TYR A 184 4.25 -3.22 2.65
C TYR A 184 4.12 -4.51 3.44
N LYS A 185 2.87 -4.85 3.74
CA LYS A 185 2.49 -6.05 4.47
C LYS A 185 2.34 -7.22 3.51
N VAL A 186 2.70 -8.40 3.98
CA VAL A 186 2.51 -9.67 3.27
C VAL A 186 1.87 -10.68 4.23
N LEU A 187 0.82 -11.35 3.77
CA LEU A 187 0.17 -12.48 4.44
C LEU A 187 0.39 -13.73 3.60
N ASP A 188 1.50 -14.41 3.83
CA ASP A 188 1.91 -15.58 3.03
C ASP A 188 1.27 -16.86 3.57
N TYR A 189 -0.07 -16.82 3.84
CA TYR A 189 -0.83 -17.98 4.29
C TYR A 189 -1.77 -18.53 3.22
N ASP A 190 -2.14 -19.79 3.38
CA ASP A 190 -3.05 -20.46 2.47
C ASP A 190 -4.45 -19.81 2.40
N GLU A 191 -4.94 -19.26 3.54
CA GLU A 191 -6.28 -18.65 3.61
C GLU A 191 -6.46 -17.39 2.79
N VAL A 192 -5.38 -16.69 2.45
CA VAL A 192 -5.44 -15.50 1.58
C VAL A 192 -5.14 -15.82 0.12
N ASN A 193 -4.80 -17.08 -0.17
CA ASN A 193 -4.53 -17.56 -1.53
C ASN A 193 -3.51 -16.68 -2.29
N MET A 194 -2.35 -16.48 -1.67
CA MET A 194 -1.28 -15.59 -2.19
C MET A 194 -0.83 -15.94 -3.63
N TYR A 195 -1.07 -17.16 -4.08
CA TYR A 195 -0.63 -17.63 -5.40
C TYR A 195 -1.68 -17.54 -6.50
N ASP A 196 -2.88 -17.05 -6.17
CA ASP A 196 -3.97 -16.93 -7.14
C ASP A 196 -4.66 -15.57 -7.05
N HIS A 197 -5.26 -15.23 -5.91
CA HIS A 197 -6.00 -13.98 -5.71
C HIS A 197 -5.72 -13.38 -4.33
N PRO A 198 -4.50 -12.87 -4.09
CA PRO A 198 -4.05 -12.48 -2.74
C PRO A 198 -4.89 -11.39 -2.08
N ASN A 199 -5.53 -10.53 -2.86
CA ASN A 199 -6.27 -9.40 -2.34
C ASN A 199 -7.80 -9.51 -2.47
N ASN A 200 -8.32 -10.73 -2.73
CA ASN A 200 -9.77 -10.96 -2.88
C ASN A 200 -10.54 -11.15 -1.56
N THR A 201 -9.87 -11.22 -0.42
CA THR A 201 -10.54 -11.34 0.89
C THR A 201 -10.83 -9.96 1.46
N PRO A 202 -12.10 -9.53 1.58
CA PRO A 202 -12.44 -8.21 2.11
C PRO A 202 -11.84 -7.97 3.49
N GLY A 203 -11.20 -6.81 3.69
CA GLY A 203 -10.58 -6.41 4.97
C GLY A 203 -9.32 -7.19 5.37
N LYS A 204 -8.88 -8.15 4.55
CA LYS A 204 -7.69 -8.96 4.80
C LYS A 204 -6.83 -9.06 3.53
N PRO A 205 -6.19 -7.95 3.10
CA PRO A 205 -5.34 -7.98 1.93
C PRO A 205 -4.11 -8.86 2.16
N GLY A 206 -3.81 -9.71 1.18
CA GLY A 206 -2.60 -10.56 1.18
C GLY A 206 -1.33 -9.74 1.00
N MET A 207 -1.40 -8.68 0.19
CA MET A 207 -0.32 -7.69 0.02
C MET A 207 -0.91 -6.28 0.02
N ALA A 208 -0.34 -5.39 0.83
CA ALA A 208 -0.81 -4.01 0.90
C ALA A 208 0.27 -3.05 1.39
N VAL A 209 0.31 -1.86 0.81
CA VAL A 209 1.18 -0.77 1.25
C VAL A 209 0.82 -0.34 2.67
N VAL A 210 1.83 0.00 3.46
CA VAL A 210 1.72 0.72 4.72
C VAL A 210 2.04 2.19 4.43
N PRO A 211 1.03 3.04 4.16
CA PRO A 211 1.25 4.38 3.64
C PRO A 211 1.74 5.32 4.75
N ALA A 212 2.86 6.03 4.50
CA ALA A 212 3.44 6.95 5.47
C ALA A 212 2.51 8.12 5.81
N ASP A 213 1.71 8.59 4.86
CA ASP A 213 0.76 9.68 5.08
C ASP A 213 -0.52 9.24 5.82
N GLY A 214 -0.69 7.96 6.09
CA GLY A 214 -1.85 7.40 6.77
C GLY A 214 -3.11 7.32 5.91
N LEU A 215 -3.00 7.54 4.60
CA LEU A 215 -4.13 7.51 3.67
C LEU A 215 -4.15 6.19 2.90
N CYS A 216 -5.17 5.38 3.14
CA CYS A 216 -5.49 4.22 2.32
C CYS A 216 -6.39 4.67 1.16
N PHE A 217 -5.78 4.99 0.05
CA PHE A 217 -6.50 5.46 -1.11
C PHE A 217 -6.34 4.48 -2.25
N SER A 218 -7.25 3.53 -2.34
CA SER A 218 -7.29 2.62 -3.48
C SER A 218 -7.92 3.33 -4.69
N SER A 219 -7.33 3.18 -5.87
CA SER A 219 -7.93 3.60 -7.13
C SER A 219 -9.31 2.99 -7.33
N TYR A 220 -9.54 1.82 -6.80
CA TYR A 220 -10.81 1.11 -6.81
C TYR A 220 -11.86 1.73 -5.89
N LEU A 221 -11.46 2.25 -4.72
CA LEU A 221 -12.35 2.99 -3.84
C LEU A 221 -12.85 4.28 -4.48
N ILE A 222 -11.97 5.01 -5.16
CA ILE A 222 -12.32 6.28 -5.80
C ILE A 222 -13.29 6.05 -6.97
N GLN A 223 -13.10 4.99 -7.75
CA GLN A 223 -13.99 4.62 -8.85
C GLN A 223 -15.41 4.34 -8.39
N ARG A 224 -15.61 4.00 -7.11
CA ARG A 224 -16.88 3.53 -6.54
C ARG A 224 -17.54 4.47 -5.56
N HIS A 225 -16.92 5.58 -5.22
CA HIS A 225 -17.48 6.53 -4.27
C HIS A 225 -18.84 7.05 -4.75
N GLY A 226 -19.94 6.49 -4.20
CA GLY A 226 -21.32 6.89 -4.50
C GLY A 226 -21.91 6.31 -5.79
N LYS A 227 -21.34 5.25 -6.38
CA LYS A 227 -21.85 4.62 -7.61
C LYS A 227 -22.03 3.12 -7.45
N ASP A 228 -23.08 2.60 -8.10
CA ASP A 228 -23.31 1.16 -8.24
C ASP A 228 -22.07 0.44 -8.71
N GLU A 229 -21.77 -0.71 -8.13
CA GLU A 229 -20.64 -1.59 -8.48
C GLU A 229 -20.57 -1.93 -9.98
N ALA A 230 -21.69 -1.84 -10.69
CA ALA A 230 -21.80 -2.10 -12.13
C ALA A 230 -21.32 -0.93 -13.01
N ASN A 231 -21.18 0.28 -12.48
CA ASN A 231 -20.80 1.46 -13.25
C ASN A 231 -19.39 1.94 -12.85
N HIS A 232 -18.38 1.35 -13.44
CA HIS A 232 -17.02 1.88 -13.42
C HIS A 232 -16.96 3.23 -14.14
N SER A 233 -17.26 4.31 -13.45
CA SER A 233 -16.99 5.62 -14.04
C SER A 233 -15.52 5.94 -13.86
N GLU A 234 -14.89 6.31 -14.95
CA GLU A 234 -13.53 6.86 -14.89
C GLU A 234 -13.46 8.03 -13.89
N LEU A 235 -12.38 8.04 -13.09
CA LEU A 235 -12.04 9.18 -12.27
C LEU A 235 -12.03 10.45 -13.12
N ASN A 236 -12.62 11.52 -12.64
CA ASN A 236 -12.44 12.81 -13.27
C ASN A 236 -10.99 13.27 -13.13
N LYS A 237 -10.61 14.31 -13.86
CA LYS A 237 -9.22 14.80 -13.90
C LYS A 237 -8.68 15.18 -12.50
N GLN A 238 -9.52 15.77 -11.65
CA GLN A 238 -9.12 16.19 -10.31
C GLN A 238 -8.95 15.01 -9.38
N GLU A 239 -9.83 14.04 -9.45
CA GLU A 239 -9.73 12.79 -8.66
C GLU A 239 -8.46 12.01 -9.02
N LYS A 240 -8.17 11.85 -10.32
CA LYS A 240 -6.90 11.24 -10.78
C LYS A 240 -5.68 12.00 -10.25
N GLN A 241 -5.71 13.31 -10.26
CA GLN A 241 -4.60 14.12 -9.77
C GLN A 241 -4.43 13.98 -8.25
N ASN A 242 -5.53 13.97 -7.50
CA ASN A 242 -5.52 13.78 -6.04
C ASN A 242 -4.94 12.40 -5.69
N TYR A 243 -5.38 11.37 -6.38
CA TYR A 243 -4.88 10.01 -6.22
C TYR A 243 -3.35 9.93 -6.51
N MET A 244 -2.91 10.44 -7.66
CA MET A 244 -1.48 10.45 -8.01
C MET A 244 -0.62 11.29 -7.04
N ASN A 245 -1.20 12.32 -6.42
CA ASN A 245 -0.49 13.10 -5.40
C ASN A 245 -0.39 12.34 -4.08
N GLN A 246 -1.44 11.60 -3.72
CA GLN A 246 -1.45 10.78 -2.51
C GLN A 246 -0.39 9.67 -2.58
N LEU A 247 -0.26 8.97 -3.70
CA LEU A 247 0.79 7.96 -3.90
C LEU A 247 2.21 8.42 -3.55
N LYS A 248 2.48 9.73 -3.66
CA LYS A 248 3.78 10.29 -3.25
C LYS A 248 3.97 10.31 -1.73
N GLY A 249 2.89 10.21 -0.98
CA GLY A 249 2.88 10.14 0.46
C GLY A 249 3.11 8.75 1.05
N ASP A 250 2.98 7.69 0.25
CA ASP A 250 3.04 6.31 0.73
C ASP A 250 4.41 5.90 1.27
N VAL A 251 5.49 6.32 0.62
CA VAL A 251 6.86 6.01 1.04
C VAL A 251 7.30 6.89 2.21
N PHE A 252 8.08 6.34 3.12
CA PHE A 252 8.68 7.11 4.23
C PHE A 252 9.98 7.80 3.79
N PRO A 253 10.24 9.07 4.20
CA PRO A 253 9.34 9.94 4.95
C PRO A 253 8.20 10.54 4.12
N GLY A 254 8.20 10.38 2.80
CA GLY A 254 7.18 10.82 1.87
C GLY A 254 6.97 12.33 1.84
N THR A 255 5.89 12.76 1.19
CA THR A 255 5.51 14.18 1.13
C THR A 255 5.00 14.71 2.47
N SER A 256 4.54 13.83 3.35
CA SER A 256 4.07 14.15 4.71
C SER A 256 5.21 14.21 5.73
N ASN A 257 6.44 13.93 5.33
CA ASN A 257 7.65 13.94 6.16
C ASN A 257 7.51 13.06 7.43
N VAL A 258 6.93 11.87 7.28
CA VAL A 258 6.72 10.92 8.39
C VAL A 258 7.99 10.11 8.61
N THR A 259 8.67 10.37 9.72
CA THR A 259 9.97 9.77 10.05
C THR A 259 9.90 8.63 11.05
N LYS A 260 8.67 8.18 11.41
CA LYS A 260 8.44 7.11 12.38
C LYS A 260 7.32 6.20 11.91
N LEU A 261 7.49 4.90 12.17
CA LEU A 261 6.46 3.90 11.98
C LEU A 261 6.35 3.08 13.26
N ASN A 262 5.23 3.19 13.94
CA ASN A 262 4.93 2.45 15.17
C ASN A 262 3.42 2.30 15.36
N SER A 263 3.01 1.45 16.28
CA SER A 263 1.59 1.16 16.50
C SER A 263 0.77 2.28 17.15
N ASP A 264 1.42 3.36 17.62
CA ASP A 264 0.71 4.54 18.15
C ASP A 264 0.27 5.50 17.05
N ALA A 265 0.95 5.46 15.91
CA ALA A 265 0.69 6.36 14.79
C ALA A 265 -0.59 6.03 14.01
N ASN A 266 -1.24 4.91 14.31
CA ASN A 266 -2.49 4.46 13.66
C ASN A 266 -2.40 4.39 12.13
N ILE A 267 -1.20 4.08 11.61
CA ILE A 267 -0.96 3.97 10.17
C ILE A 267 -1.71 2.74 9.64
N PRO A 268 -2.48 2.87 8.58
CA PRO A 268 -3.18 1.77 7.95
C PRO A 268 -2.26 0.61 7.60
N ASN A 269 -2.79 -0.61 7.68
CA ASN A 269 -2.08 -1.86 7.40
C ASN A 269 -0.90 -2.18 8.34
N PHE A 270 -0.50 -1.27 9.24
CA PHE A 270 0.55 -1.52 10.23
C PHE A 270 0.01 -2.16 11.50
N TRP A 271 -0.44 -3.40 11.39
CA TRP A 271 -0.95 -4.25 12.47
C TRP A 271 -0.88 -5.72 12.05
N TRP A 272 -0.99 -6.61 13.04
CA TRP A 272 -1.03 -8.04 12.81
C TRP A 272 -2.48 -8.56 12.76
N TYR A 273 -2.79 -9.44 11.81
CA TYR A 273 -4.03 -10.23 11.84
C TYR A 273 -3.95 -11.30 12.90
N SER A 274 -2.82 -12.01 12.94
CA SER A 274 -2.53 -13.01 13.95
C SER A 274 -1.91 -12.37 15.17
N GLN A 275 -2.11 -12.98 16.34
CA GLN A 275 -1.53 -12.48 17.58
C GLN A 275 -0.01 -12.35 17.46
N GLY A 276 0.51 -11.17 17.80
CA GLY A 276 1.95 -10.90 17.88
C GLY A 276 2.49 -11.10 19.32
N ASP A 277 3.61 -10.45 19.64
CA ASP A 277 4.23 -10.46 20.98
C ASP A 277 3.35 -9.88 22.06
N ILE A 278 2.51 -8.93 21.70
CA ILE A 278 1.59 -8.27 22.61
C ILE A 278 0.15 -8.69 22.31
N ASN A 279 -0.58 -9.01 23.38
CA ASN A 279 -1.98 -9.36 23.30
C ASN A 279 -2.87 -8.10 23.35
N GLU A 280 -2.47 -7.05 22.64
CA GLU A 280 -3.14 -5.76 22.65
C GLU A 280 -3.72 -5.45 21.27
N LYS A 281 -5.02 -5.19 21.24
CA LYS A 281 -5.75 -4.85 20.01
C LYS A 281 -5.48 -3.41 19.57
N THR A 282 -5.63 -3.15 18.29
CA THR A 282 -5.55 -1.78 17.79
C THR A 282 -6.78 -0.98 18.21
N THR A 283 -6.63 0.33 18.31
CA THR A 283 -7.76 1.21 18.60
C THR A 283 -8.65 1.45 17.40
N SER A 284 -8.09 1.39 16.20
CA SER A 284 -8.80 1.60 14.94
C SER A 284 -9.58 0.38 14.47
N ASN A 285 -9.09 -0.83 14.82
CA ASN A 285 -9.77 -2.08 14.49
C ASN A 285 -9.52 -3.12 15.59
N PRO A 286 -10.54 -3.44 16.44
CA PRO A 286 -10.39 -4.36 17.54
C PRO A 286 -10.17 -5.82 17.14
N ASN A 287 -10.24 -6.13 15.83
CA ASN A 287 -9.96 -7.47 15.33
C ASN A 287 -8.47 -7.71 15.05
N TYR A 288 -7.65 -6.64 15.06
CA TYR A 288 -6.23 -6.70 14.75
C TYR A 288 -5.36 -6.38 15.96
N TYR A 289 -4.14 -6.90 15.93
CA TYR A 289 -3.18 -6.77 17.02
C TYR A 289 -2.12 -5.72 16.71
N LYS A 290 -1.65 -5.01 17.71
CA LYS A 290 -0.58 -4.04 17.59
C LYS A 290 0.75 -4.70 17.22
N VAL A 291 1.52 -4.01 16.42
CA VAL A 291 2.91 -4.35 16.11
C VAL A 291 3.81 -3.81 17.21
N LYS A 292 4.64 -4.67 17.79
CA LYS A 292 5.58 -4.29 18.84
C LYS A 292 6.87 -3.69 18.29
N GLN A 293 7.24 -4.05 17.07
CA GLN A 293 8.39 -3.48 16.39
C GLN A 293 8.05 -2.06 15.89
N ALA A 294 9.10 -1.26 15.73
CA ALA A 294 8.95 0.09 15.19
C ALA A 294 10.18 0.53 14.39
N LEU A 295 9.99 1.57 13.60
CA LEU A 295 11.07 2.29 12.94
C LEU A 295 11.04 3.75 13.42
N ASP A 296 12.20 4.36 13.64
CA ASP A 296 12.32 5.79 13.84
C ASP A 296 13.49 6.37 13.03
N ASN A 297 13.60 7.70 13.03
CA ASN A 297 14.64 8.41 12.29
C ASN A 297 14.70 8.04 10.80
N ILE A 298 13.55 7.69 10.21
CA ILE A 298 13.49 7.33 8.80
C ILE A 298 13.84 8.57 7.97
N SER A 299 14.81 8.42 7.10
CA SER A 299 15.23 9.48 6.19
C SER A 299 15.71 8.93 4.86
N ILE A 300 15.73 9.78 3.85
CA ILE A 300 16.34 9.50 2.55
C ILE A 300 17.27 10.64 2.18
N SER A 301 18.48 10.29 1.76
CA SER A 301 19.47 11.27 1.30
C SER A 301 19.23 11.65 -0.17
N GLU A 302 19.93 12.68 -0.63
CA GLU A 302 19.85 13.12 -2.02
C GLU A 302 20.30 12.04 -3.01
N ASP A 303 21.32 11.25 -2.63
CA ASP A 303 21.85 10.14 -3.42
C ASP A 303 21.00 8.84 -3.30
N GLY A 304 19.83 8.92 -2.63
CA GLY A 304 18.85 7.84 -2.60
C GLY A 304 19.10 6.75 -1.56
N LYS A 305 19.96 6.98 -0.57
CA LYS A 305 20.14 6.07 0.57
C LYS A 305 19.01 6.27 1.58
N VAL A 306 18.39 5.18 1.97
CA VAL A 306 17.41 5.17 3.05
C VAL A 306 18.11 4.79 4.35
N THR A 307 17.87 5.53 5.42
CA THR A 307 18.32 5.18 6.77
C THR A 307 17.16 5.19 7.74
N PHE A 308 17.21 4.29 8.72
CA PHE A 308 16.26 4.25 9.83
C PHE A 308 16.89 3.54 11.03
N ARG A 309 16.30 3.72 12.20
CA ARG A 309 16.58 2.90 13.37
C ARG A 309 15.47 1.89 13.55
N TYR A 310 15.81 0.60 13.63
CA TYR A 310 14.88 -0.47 14.01
C TYR A 310 14.83 -0.63 15.51
N ILE A 311 13.62 -0.77 16.06
CA ILE A 311 13.30 -0.98 17.47
C ILE A 311 12.55 -2.30 17.57
N ALA A 312 13.11 -3.29 18.26
CA ALA A 312 12.53 -4.62 18.38
C ALA A 312 11.37 -4.68 19.40
N ASP A 313 11.43 -3.84 20.41
CA ASP A 313 10.45 -3.77 21.50
C ASP A 313 10.05 -2.32 21.78
N TYR A 314 9.20 -1.78 20.92
CA TYR A 314 8.71 -0.41 21.06
C TYR A 314 7.88 -0.26 22.33
N LYS A 315 8.37 0.56 23.22
CA LYS A 315 7.65 0.96 24.43
C LYS A 315 6.81 2.17 24.10
N HIS A 316 5.52 2.02 24.19
CA HIS A 316 4.63 3.18 24.16
C HIS A 316 5.16 4.20 25.17
N PRO A 317 5.36 5.48 24.80
CA PRO A 317 5.61 6.48 25.80
C PRO A 317 4.54 6.29 26.88
N ALA A 318 4.95 6.17 28.14
CA ALA A 318 3.99 6.14 29.22
C ALA A 318 3.18 7.42 29.11
N GLY A 319 2.09 7.34 28.34
CA GLY A 319 1.14 8.43 28.27
C GLY A 319 0.73 8.67 29.69
N ILE A 320 0.59 9.92 30.09
CA ILE A 320 -0.30 10.24 31.20
C ILE A 320 -1.61 9.60 30.75
N HIS A 321 -1.87 8.38 31.21
CA HIS A 321 -3.20 7.80 31.10
C HIS A 321 -4.08 8.86 31.74
N SER A 322 -4.90 9.51 30.92
CA SER A 322 -6.03 10.23 31.50
C SER A 322 -6.69 9.18 32.38
N PRO A 323 -6.69 9.37 33.69
CA PRO A 323 -7.24 8.33 34.58
C PRO A 323 -8.59 8.02 33.98
N THR A 324 -8.89 6.73 33.80
CA THR A 324 -10.23 6.26 33.44
C THR A 324 -11.10 6.74 34.58
N VAL A 325 -11.62 7.96 34.41
CA VAL A 325 -12.58 8.52 35.34
C VAL A 325 -13.79 7.65 35.09
N ASN A 326 -14.03 6.70 36.01
CA ASN A 326 -15.38 6.18 36.19
C ASN A 326 -16.29 7.40 36.04
N ALA A 327 -17.29 7.34 35.17
CA ALA A 327 -18.11 8.46 34.77
C ALA A 327 -18.96 9.01 35.94
N GLN A 328 -18.29 9.45 36.99
CA GLN A 328 -18.83 10.34 38.01
C GLN A 328 -18.62 11.73 37.43
N GLU A 329 -19.71 12.41 37.13
CA GLU A 329 -19.68 13.77 36.56
C GLU A 329 -18.75 14.64 37.40
N ASP A 330 -17.69 15.15 36.79
CA ASP A 330 -16.76 16.06 37.44
C ASP A 330 -17.30 17.47 37.41
N HIS A 331 -17.98 17.87 38.47
CA HIS A 331 -18.57 19.21 38.59
C HIS A 331 -17.56 20.32 38.92
N ARG A 332 -16.26 20.01 38.98
CA ARG A 332 -15.22 21.03 39.26
C ARG A 332 -15.12 22.00 38.07
N ILE A 333 -15.00 23.26 38.43
CA ILE A 333 -14.89 24.37 37.48
C ILE A 333 -13.50 24.95 37.55
N PHE A 334 -12.87 25.10 36.39
CA PHE A 334 -11.54 25.69 36.27
C PHE A 334 -11.55 26.83 35.25
N THR A 335 -10.69 27.82 35.45
CA THR A 335 -10.32 28.79 34.43
C THR A 335 -9.43 28.15 33.38
N LEU A 336 -9.24 28.81 32.24
CA LEU A 336 -8.36 28.28 31.15
C LEU A 336 -6.88 28.13 31.59
N ASP A 337 -6.45 28.90 32.56
CA ASP A 337 -5.11 28.82 33.18
C ASP A 337 -5.02 27.81 34.32
N GLY A 338 -6.09 27.00 34.54
CA GLY A 338 -6.10 25.87 35.45
C GLY A 338 -6.48 26.20 36.90
N ARG A 339 -6.88 27.44 37.23
CA ARG A 339 -7.30 27.82 38.60
C ARG A 339 -8.69 27.25 38.91
N TYR A 340 -8.79 26.52 40.02
CA TYR A 340 -10.04 25.96 40.53
C TYR A 340 -10.96 27.05 41.09
N LEU A 341 -12.23 27.04 40.69
CA LEU A 341 -13.26 28.02 41.09
C LEU A 341 -14.40 27.43 41.94
N GLY A 342 -14.36 26.13 42.23
CA GLY A 342 -15.45 25.45 42.92
C GLY A 342 -16.32 24.59 41.99
N THR A 343 -17.53 24.28 42.43
CA THR A 343 -18.47 23.43 41.70
C THR A 343 -19.79 24.10 41.36
N ASN A 344 -19.99 25.36 41.76
CA ASN A 344 -21.25 26.07 41.54
C ASN A 344 -21.18 26.93 40.26
N THR A 345 -21.92 26.52 39.22
CA THR A 345 -22.00 27.20 37.92
C THR A 345 -22.79 28.51 37.95
N GLU A 346 -23.71 28.70 38.91
CA GLU A 346 -24.54 29.91 39.00
C GLU A 346 -23.78 31.18 39.38
N LYS A 347 -22.58 31.01 39.93
CA LYS A 347 -21.68 32.09 40.35
C LYS A 347 -20.64 32.48 39.30
N LEU A 348 -20.71 31.90 38.10
CA LEU A 348 -19.78 32.18 37.05
C LEU A 348 -20.10 33.49 36.32
N HIS A 349 -19.15 34.34 36.21
CA HIS A 349 -19.24 35.53 35.35
C HIS A 349 -19.06 35.13 33.88
N LYS A 350 -19.49 36.05 32.98
CA LYS A 350 -19.27 35.89 31.54
C LYS A 350 -17.77 35.54 31.27
N GLY A 351 -17.54 34.40 30.60
CA GLY A 351 -16.18 33.92 30.37
C GLY A 351 -16.12 32.52 29.79
N ILE A 352 -14.89 31.97 29.74
CA ILE A 352 -14.63 30.60 29.26
C ILE A 352 -14.06 29.80 30.42
N TYR A 353 -14.65 28.63 30.65
CA TYR A 353 -14.31 27.75 31.76
C TYR A 353 -14.14 26.29 31.28
N ILE A 354 -13.51 25.47 32.07
CA ILE A 354 -13.43 24.02 31.91
C ILE A 354 -14.29 23.38 32.98
N ILE A 355 -15.35 22.67 32.56
CA ILE A 355 -16.29 21.96 33.44
C ILE A 355 -16.47 20.56 32.86
N ASN A 356 -16.37 19.54 33.66
CA ASN A 356 -16.47 18.16 33.24
C ASN A 356 -15.56 17.86 32.01
N HIS A 357 -14.32 18.31 32.10
CA HIS A 357 -13.31 18.19 31.02
C HIS A 357 -13.68 18.85 29.67
N LYS A 358 -14.77 19.66 29.64
CA LYS A 358 -15.23 20.36 28.42
C LYS A 358 -15.07 21.87 28.58
N LYS A 359 -14.74 22.52 27.47
CA LYS A 359 -14.72 23.98 27.39
C LYS A 359 -16.15 24.53 27.29
N ILE A 360 -16.55 25.31 28.27
CA ILE A 360 -17.90 25.92 28.36
C ILE A 360 -17.76 27.44 28.26
N VAL A 361 -18.62 28.05 27.45
CA VAL A 361 -18.71 29.51 27.31
C VAL A 361 -19.93 29.98 28.09
N VAL A 362 -19.70 30.76 29.15
CA VAL A 362 -20.76 31.47 29.90
C VAL A 362 -20.97 32.86 29.26
N LYS A 363 -22.16 33.09 28.72
CA LYS A 363 -22.54 34.31 27.99
C LYS A 363 -23.01 35.43 28.90
#